data_651c51dcde3a2abf6390011750f8c56a
#
_entry.id   651c51dcde3a2abf6390011750f8c56a
#
_cell.length_a   1.000
_cell.length_b   1.000
_cell.length_c   1.000
_cell.angle_alpha   90.00
_cell.angle_beta   90.00
_cell.angle_gamma   90.00
#
_symmetry.space_group_name_H-M   'P 1'
#
loop_
_entity.id
_entity.type
_entity.pdbx_description
1 polymer ?
#
loop_
_entity_poly.entity_id
_entity_poly.type
_entity_poly.pdbx_seq_one_letter_code
_entity_poly.pdbx_strand_id
1 'polypeptide(L)'
;MASTPPPAALWAARAQFFGSGFIFATWGVHIPTVKAHYGVDEAQLGLAMLAAGAGALTGLTRASRWIGRHGARRTAGLCGVVYASLLAGLLAMPNYVALLGLLCVFGTVTSVFDVAINTEAAELESRRGRPLMSGMHGMFSLGGMAGALGGGAVLAAGLSPHWHLSGVAVAMALSIGLAARFMLPMPAKAAAPTPSGFHLPRGVLAVLGGLAALGLIAEGAIYDWSVLYLHQELGSPQPQAALAYGSFSAAMAAARFGGDALRARFAPALLLRGSALLAAAAMVLVLWTDTPWLALLGFAGVGVGFANVVPILFAASARVPGIAPAQGITAVSAAAYLGFMAGPPAIGFLARVSSLTLALGVVVFFALALAASARYADPH
;
A
#
# COMPACT_ATOMS: atom_id res chain seq x y z
N MET A 1 21.35 -22.53 18.89
CA MET A 1 20.99 -21.14 19.17
C MET A 1 21.11 -20.34 17.87
N ALA A 2 20.04 -19.80 17.32
CA ALA A 2 20.13 -18.93 16.15
C ALA A 2 20.87 -17.66 16.55
N SER A 3 21.97 -17.33 15.84
CA SER A 3 22.74 -16.12 16.10
C SER A 3 21.85 -14.88 15.88
N THR A 4 21.96 -13.90 16.76
CA THR A 4 21.30 -12.59 16.60
C THR A 4 21.62 -12.03 15.22
N PRO A 5 20.62 -11.61 14.42
CA PRO A 5 20.87 -11.08 13.08
C PRO A 5 21.72 -9.80 13.16
N PRO A 6 22.63 -9.60 12.20
CA PRO A 6 23.48 -8.42 12.18
C PRO A 6 22.63 -7.15 12.07
N PRO A 7 23.02 -6.04 12.73
CA PRO A 7 22.30 -4.75 12.62
C PRO A 7 22.10 -4.29 11.18
N ALA A 8 23.05 -4.58 10.29
CA ALA A 8 22.99 -4.24 8.88
C ALA A 8 21.76 -4.87 8.17
N ALA A 9 21.37 -6.10 8.51
CA ALA A 9 20.21 -6.75 7.92
C ALA A 9 18.89 -6.04 8.31
N LEU A 10 18.79 -5.54 9.55
CA LEU A 10 17.64 -4.76 9.98
C LEU A 10 17.51 -3.43 9.21
N TRP A 11 18.63 -2.74 9.05
CA TRP A 11 18.64 -1.48 8.28
C TRP A 11 18.38 -1.72 6.80
N ALA A 12 18.89 -2.83 6.24
CA ALA A 12 18.58 -3.25 4.89
C ALA A 12 17.07 -3.48 4.69
N ALA A 13 16.43 -4.25 5.58
CA ALA A 13 14.99 -4.47 5.54
C ALA A 13 14.21 -3.14 5.62
N ARG A 14 14.57 -2.26 6.55
CA ARG A 14 13.97 -0.93 6.66
C ARG A 14 14.13 -0.09 5.39
N ALA A 15 15.31 -0.10 4.78
CA ALA A 15 15.58 0.61 3.54
C ALA A 15 14.75 0.04 2.36
N GLN A 16 14.51 -1.26 2.32
CA GLN A 16 13.66 -1.90 1.30
C GLN A 16 12.20 -1.43 1.43
N PHE A 17 11.63 -1.44 2.64
CA PHE A 17 10.29 -0.94 2.88
C PHE A 17 10.16 0.56 2.59
N PHE A 18 11.15 1.36 3.01
CA PHE A 18 11.19 2.79 2.70
C PHE A 18 11.24 3.04 1.20
N GLY A 19 12.13 2.36 0.47
CA GLY A 19 12.25 2.48 -0.98
C GLY A 19 10.96 2.07 -1.71
N SER A 20 10.29 1.01 -1.24
CA SER A 20 8.98 0.59 -1.77
C SER A 20 7.95 1.71 -1.66
N GLY A 21 7.82 2.30 -0.47
CA GLY A 21 6.88 3.40 -0.25
C GLY A 21 7.24 4.66 -1.04
N PHE A 22 8.53 4.97 -1.16
CA PHE A 22 9.01 6.11 -1.94
C PHE A 22 8.65 5.99 -3.43
N ILE A 23 8.88 4.80 -4.03
CA ILE A 23 8.52 4.52 -5.42
C ILE A 23 7.02 4.63 -5.62
N PHE A 24 6.23 4.04 -4.71
CA PHE A 24 4.77 4.06 -4.80
C PHE A 24 4.21 5.48 -4.68
N ALA A 25 4.74 6.31 -3.79
CA ALA A 25 4.36 7.72 -3.69
C ALA A 25 4.79 8.54 -4.91
N THR A 26 5.94 8.24 -5.51
CA THR A 26 6.37 8.89 -6.74
C THR A 26 5.37 8.64 -7.88
N TRP A 27 4.85 7.41 -8.01
CA TRP A 27 3.73 7.11 -8.89
C TRP A 27 2.51 7.97 -8.54
N GLY A 28 2.07 7.96 -7.26
CA GLY A 28 0.89 8.71 -6.80
C GLY A 28 0.94 10.20 -7.10
N VAL A 29 2.09 10.84 -6.88
CA VAL A 29 2.31 12.27 -7.18
C VAL A 29 2.19 12.58 -8.68
N HIS A 30 2.59 11.64 -9.53
CA HIS A 30 2.57 11.80 -10.99
C HIS A 30 1.29 11.31 -11.67
N ILE A 31 0.29 10.82 -10.93
CA ILE A 31 -1.00 10.40 -11.48
C ILE A 31 -1.65 11.53 -12.33
N PRO A 32 -1.73 12.80 -11.86
CA PRO A 32 -2.25 13.89 -12.70
C PRO A 32 -1.42 14.11 -13.97
N THR A 33 -0.09 14.00 -13.86
CA THR A 33 0.83 14.13 -15.00
C THR A 33 0.60 13.02 -16.04
N VAL A 34 0.49 11.77 -15.59
CA VAL A 34 0.24 10.61 -16.46
C VAL A 34 -1.13 10.74 -17.13
N LYS A 35 -2.17 11.15 -16.39
CA LYS A 35 -3.50 11.41 -16.92
C LYS A 35 -3.47 12.43 -18.04
N ALA A 36 -2.81 13.57 -17.82
CA ALA A 36 -2.68 14.64 -18.81
C ALA A 36 -1.84 14.21 -20.02
N HIS A 37 -0.72 13.49 -19.80
CA HIS A 37 0.20 13.06 -20.84
C HIS A 37 -0.46 12.12 -21.86
N TYR A 38 -1.29 11.19 -21.40
CA TYR A 38 -1.99 10.22 -22.27
C TYR A 38 -3.40 10.68 -22.67
N GLY A 39 -3.88 11.81 -22.15
CA GLY A 39 -5.21 12.36 -22.44
C GLY A 39 -6.35 11.43 -22.02
N VAL A 40 -6.18 10.72 -20.88
CA VAL A 40 -7.13 9.72 -20.39
C VAL A 40 -8.10 10.30 -19.36
N ASP A 41 -9.30 9.72 -19.29
CA ASP A 41 -10.29 10.03 -18.28
C ASP A 41 -10.08 9.21 -16.98
N GLU A 42 -10.90 9.45 -15.96
CA GLU A 42 -10.82 8.77 -14.66
C GLU A 42 -11.07 7.25 -14.78
N ALA A 43 -11.96 6.83 -15.65
CA ALA A 43 -12.24 5.43 -15.87
C ALA A 43 -11.05 4.71 -16.54
N GLN A 44 -10.44 5.34 -17.54
CA GLN A 44 -9.23 4.84 -18.18
C GLN A 44 -8.06 4.82 -17.20
N LEU A 45 -7.92 5.84 -16.34
CA LEU A 45 -6.92 5.83 -15.28
C LEU A 45 -7.16 4.70 -14.30
N GLY A 46 -8.41 4.44 -13.89
CA GLY A 46 -8.79 3.30 -13.07
C GLY A 46 -8.47 1.95 -13.74
N LEU A 47 -8.64 1.83 -15.07
CA LEU A 47 -8.23 0.63 -15.83
C LEU A 47 -6.70 0.47 -15.86
N ALA A 48 -5.95 1.57 -15.92
CA ALA A 48 -4.49 1.53 -15.84
C ALA A 48 -4.03 0.99 -14.47
N MET A 49 -4.67 1.42 -13.39
CA MET A 49 -4.41 0.89 -12.04
C MET A 49 -4.86 -0.58 -11.91
N LEU A 50 -5.98 -0.97 -12.56
CA LEU A 50 -6.40 -2.37 -12.64
C LEU A 50 -5.36 -3.24 -13.37
N ALA A 51 -4.72 -2.74 -14.41
CA ALA A 51 -3.63 -3.46 -15.09
C ALA A 51 -2.46 -3.73 -14.13
N ALA A 52 -2.08 -2.75 -13.28
CA ALA A 52 -1.11 -2.96 -12.23
C ALA A 52 -1.60 -4.00 -11.19
N GLY A 53 -2.87 -3.95 -10.79
CA GLY A 53 -3.49 -4.93 -9.89
C GLY A 53 -3.48 -6.36 -10.46
N ALA A 54 -3.81 -6.53 -11.74
CA ALA A 54 -3.76 -7.82 -12.44
C ALA A 54 -2.32 -8.36 -12.51
N GLY A 55 -1.37 -7.47 -12.77
CA GLY A 55 0.07 -7.78 -12.67
C GLY A 55 0.45 -8.23 -11.27
N ALA A 56 0.01 -7.51 -10.24
CA ALA A 56 0.30 -7.84 -8.85
C ALA A 56 -0.25 -9.22 -8.45
N LEU A 57 -1.46 -9.56 -8.87
CA LEU A 57 -2.03 -10.90 -8.66
C LEU A 57 -1.19 -11.99 -9.34
N THR A 58 -0.74 -11.70 -10.57
CA THR A 58 0.15 -12.59 -11.34
C THR A 58 1.49 -12.80 -10.61
N GLY A 59 2.08 -11.75 -10.08
CA GLY A 59 3.32 -11.80 -9.30
C GLY A 59 3.15 -12.56 -8.00
N LEU A 60 2.07 -12.29 -7.26
CA LEU A 60 1.76 -12.93 -5.98
C LEU A 60 1.67 -14.46 -6.10
N THR A 61 1.00 -14.96 -7.15
CA THR A 61 0.90 -16.41 -7.41
C THR A 61 2.24 -17.09 -7.74
N ARG A 62 3.25 -16.30 -8.14
CA ARG A 62 4.59 -16.78 -8.51
C ARG A 62 5.66 -16.48 -7.47
N ALA A 63 5.39 -15.55 -6.54
CA ALA A 63 6.37 -15.05 -5.57
C ALA A 63 7.02 -16.17 -4.75
N SER A 64 6.23 -17.08 -4.18
CA SER A 64 6.74 -18.20 -3.36
C SER A 64 7.67 -19.11 -4.16
N ARG A 65 7.36 -19.38 -5.42
CA ARG A 65 8.20 -20.20 -6.31
C ARG A 65 9.53 -19.48 -6.65
N TRP A 66 9.49 -18.18 -6.89
CA TRP A 66 10.66 -17.37 -7.18
C TRP A 66 11.57 -17.26 -5.96
N ILE A 67 11.02 -16.96 -4.81
CA ILE A 67 11.74 -16.88 -3.54
C ILE A 67 12.33 -18.25 -3.17
N GLY A 68 11.56 -19.32 -3.37
CA GLY A 68 12.04 -20.69 -3.15
C GLY A 68 13.24 -21.04 -4.02
N ARG A 69 13.28 -20.60 -5.28
CA ARG A 69 14.37 -20.88 -6.21
C ARG A 69 15.62 -20.01 -6.02
N HIS A 70 15.43 -18.72 -5.73
CA HIS A 70 16.52 -17.73 -5.75
C HIS A 70 16.85 -17.16 -4.36
N GLY A 71 16.01 -17.42 -3.36
CA GLY A 71 16.07 -16.80 -2.02
C GLY A 71 15.49 -15.40 -1.99
N ALA A 72 15.02 -14.95 -0.81
CA ALA A 72 14.39 -13.64 -0.64
C ALA A 72 15.33 -12.48 -1.00
N ARG A 73 16.61 -12.54 -0.61
CA ARG A 73 17.64 -11.52 -0.88
C ARG A 73 17.80 -11.20 -2.37
N ARG A 74 18.00 -12.24 -3.21
CA ARG A 74 18.19 -12.06 -4.66
C ARG A 74 16.90 -11.59 -5.33
N THR A 75 15.78 -12.16 -4.91
CA THR A 75 14.45 -11.81 -5.42
C THR A 75 14.14 -10.35 -5.11
N ALA A 76 14.33 -9.90 -3.87
CA ALA A 76 14.13 -8.51 -3.47
C ALA A 76 15.05 -7.56 -4.25
N GLY A 77 16.35 -7.88 -4.36
CA GLY A 77 17.29 -7.05 -5.11
C GLY A 77 16.91 -6.89 -6.58
N LEU A 78 16.61 -7.99 -7.28
CA LEU A 78 16.26 -7.95 -8.70
C LEU A 78 14.91 -7.27 -8.94
N CYS A 79 13.86 -7.75 -8.26
CA CYS A 79 12.52 -7.19 -8.45
C CYS A 79 12.44 -5.74 -8.00
N GLY A 80 13.11 -5.35 -6.91
CA GLY A 80 13.10 -3.97 -6.43
C GLY A 80 13.86 -3.02 -7.38
N VAL A 81 14.96 -3.45 -7.98
CA VAL A 81 15.66 -2.66 -9.01
C VAL A 81 14.78 -2.49 -10.25
N VAL A 82 14.14 -3.56 -10.72
CA VAL A 82 13.22 -3.48 -11.87
C VAL A 82 12.03 -2.59 -11.53
N TYR A 83 11.43 -2.75 -10.34
CA TYR A 83 10.31 -1.93 -9.86
C TYR A 83 10.65 -0.43 -9.89
N ALA A 84 11.81 -0.04 -9.36
CA ALA A 84 12.26 1.34 -9.40
C ALA A 84 12.49 1.84 -10.84
N SER A 85 13.11 1.01 -11.69
CA SER A 85 13.44 1.39 -13.07
C SER A 85 12.20 1.63 -13.94
N LEU A 86 11.08 0.95 -13.66
CA LEU A 86 9.82 1.12 -14.39
C LEU A 86 9.20 2.52 -14.21
N LEU A 87 9.57 3.28 -13.15
CA LEU A 87 9.14 4.67 -13.00
C LEU A 87 9.56 5.54 -14.20
N ALA A 88 10.76 5.34 -14.73
CA ALA A 88 11.24 6.08 -15.89
C ALA A 88 10.41 5.82 -17.16
N GLY A 89 9.73 4.67 -17.21
CA GLY A 89 8.86 4.28 -18.32
C GLY A 89 7.49 4.96 -18.31
N LEU A 90 7.02 5.52 -17.18
CA LEU A 90 5.65 5.99 -17.02
C LEU A 90 5.21 7.05 -18.07
N LEU A 91 6.10 7.93 -18.46
CA LEU A 91 5.87 8.96 -19.48
C LEU A 91 6.59 8.67 -20.80
N ALA A 92 7.30 7.53 -20.90
CA ALA A 92 8.06 7.17 -22.09
C ALA A 92 7.33 6.16 -22.99
N MET A 93 6.18 5.66 -22.60
CA MET A 93 5.42 4.72 -23.42
C MET A 93 4.78 5.45 -24.63
N PRO A 94 4.75 4.82 -25.81
CA PRO A 94 4.27 5.47 -27.03
C PRO A 94 2.74 5.74 -27.02
N ASN A 95 1.99 5.02 -26.18
CA ASN A 95 0.54 5.18 -26.09
C ASN A 95 0.01 4.54 -24.79
N TYR A 96 -1.29 4.75 -24.55
CA TYR A 96 -1.98 4.23 -23.37
C TYR A 96 -1.95 2.69 -23.25
N VAL A 97 -2.04 1.95 -24.37
CA VAL A 97 -2.00 0.48 -24.35
C VAL A 97 -0.63 -0.01 -23.88
N ALA A 98 0.44 0.62 -24.33
CA ALA A 98 1.80 0.31 -23.87
C ALA A 98 1.98 0.65 -22.37
N LEU A 99 1.34 1.75 -21.89
CA LEU A 99 1.30 2.07 -20.47
C LEU A 99 0.61 0.96 -19.65
N LEU A 100 -0.51 0.40 -20.12
CA LEU A 100 -1.17 -0.74 -19.45
C LEU A 100 -0.21 -1.93 -19.31
N GLY A 101 0.54 -2.23 -20.37
CA GLY A 101 1.57 -3.28 -20.35
C GLY A 101 2.67 -3.01 -19.31
N LEU A 102 3.18 -1.78 -19.29
CA LEU A 102 4.19 -1.35 -18.31
C LEU A 102 3.65 -1.47 -16.88
N LEU A 103 2.42 -1.01 -16.62
CA LEU A 103 1.80 -1.08 -15.30
C LEU A 103 1.50 -2.52 -14.87
N CYS A 104 1.14 -3.41 -15.80
CA CYS A 104 1.03 -4.84 -15.50
C CYS A 104 2.36 -5.44 -15.03
N VAL A 105 3.47 -5.11 -15.71
CA VAL A 105 4.82 -5.53 -15.27
C VAL A 105 5.18 -4.87 -13.93
N PHE A 106 4.89 -3.58 -13.76
CA PHE A 106 5.11 -2.84 -12.51
C PHE A 106 4.42 -3.53 -11.34
N GLY A 107 3.15 -3.89 -11.46
CA GLY A 107 2.42 -4.61 -10.42
C GLY A 107 2.99 -6.01 -10.16
N THR A 108 3.39 -6.73 -11.24
CA THR A 108 3.98 -8.07 -11.10
C THR A 108 5.26 -8.04 -10.26
N VAL A 109 6.19 -7.14 -10.59
CA VAL A 109 7.48 -7.08 -9.87
C VAL A 109 7.31 -6.48 -8.49
N THR A 110 6.38 -5.53 -8.30
CA THR A 110 6.06 -4.94 -6.98
C THR A 110 5.59 -6.00 -6.02
N SER A 111 4.64 -6.86 -6.41
CA SER A 111 4.10 -7.87 -5.51
C SER A 111 5.12 -8.97 -5.17
N VAL A 112 5.98 -9.37 -6.13
CA VAL A 112 7.08 -10.31 -5.85
C VAL A 112 8.11 -9.68 -4.90
N PHE A 113 8.43 -8.40 -5.12
CA PHE A 113 9.31 -7.63 -4.24
C PHE A 113 8.73 -7.52 -2.82
N ASP A 114 7.44 -7.18 -2.71
CA ASP A 114 6.75 -7.05 -1.42
C ASP A 114 6.78 -8.36 -0.63
N VAL A 115 6.45 -9.49 -1.26
CA VAL A 115 6.53 -10.81 -0.60
C VAL A 115 7.97 -11.11 -0.16
N ALA A 116 8.98 -10.75 -0.95
CA ALA A 116 10.37 -11.02 -0.60
C ALA A 116 10.84 -10.21 0.61
N ILE A 117 10.53 -8.90 0.67
CA ILE A 117 10.90 -8.05 1.81
C ILE A 117 10.11 -8.40 3.08
N ASN A 118 8.83 -8.78 2.96
CA ASN A 118 8.05 -9.27 4.08
C ASN A 118 8.57 -10.62 4.61
N THR A 119 9.04 -11.51 3.73
CA THR A 119 9.71 -12.77 4.12
C THR A 119 10.98 -12.49 4.93
N GLU A 120 11.79 -11.53 4.51
CA GLU A 120 12.97 -11.07 5.26
C GLU A 120 12.59 -10.50 6.62
N ALA A 121 11.57 -9.63 6.66
CA ALA A 121 11.11 -9.00 7.90
C ALA A 121 10.60 -10.05 8.91
N ALA A 122 9.85 -11.05 8.45
CA ALA A 122 9.37 -12.15 9.28
C ALA A 122 10.52 -13.00 9.85
N GLU A 123 11.55 -13.29 9.06
CA GLU A 123 12.73 -14.01 9.51
C GLU A 123 13.52 -13.20 10.56
N LEU A 124 13.68 -11.89 10.35
CA LEU A 124 14.32 -10.99 11.32
C LEU A 124 13.54 -10.91 12.62
N GLU A 125 12.21 -10.85 12.55
CA GLU A 125 11.32 -10.86 13.70
C GLU A 125 11.48 -12.17 14.51
N SER A 126 11.43 -13.31 13.82
CA SER A 126 11.61 -14.64 14.42
C SER A 126 12.96 -14.79 15.13
N ARG A 127 14.05 -14.35 14.48
CA ARG A 127 15.41 -14.42 15.07
C ARG A 127 15.62 -13.49 16.25
N ARG A 128 14.92 -12.34 16.27
CA ARG A 128 15.03 -11.35 17.35
C ARG A 128 14.10 -11.60 18.52
N GLY A 129 13.06 -12.42 18.35
CA GLY A 129 12.06 -12.71 19.37
C GLY A 129 11.22 -11.51 19.80
N ARG A 130 11.10 -10.47 18.93
CA ARG A 130 10.30 -9.28 19.20
C ARG A 130 9.62 -8.76 17.93
N PRO A 131 8.41 -8.19 18.02
CA PRO A 131 7.68 -7.65 16.88
C PRO A 131 8.47 -6.58 16.12
N LEU A 132 8.51 -6.69 14.79
CA LEU A 132 9.18 -5.74 13.88
C LEU A 132 8.28 -5.30 12.72
N MET A 133 7.25 -6.09 12.39
CA MET A 133 6.44 -5.90 11.19
C MET A 133 5.76 -4.52 11.13
N SER A 134 5.18 -4.06 12.25
CA SER A 134 4.54 -2.73 12.31
C SER A 134 5.54 -1.62 11.99
N GLY A 135 6.76 -1.71 12.52
CA GLY A 135 7.83 -0.76 12.21
C GLY A 135 8.30 -0.82 10.75
N MET A 136 8.29 -2.00 10.10
CA MET A 136 8.60 -2.14 8.68
C MET A 136 7.55 -1.44 7.81
N HIS A 137 6.25 -1.67 8.06
CA HIS A 137 5.18 -0.95 7.37
C HIS A 137 5.16 0.55 7.71
N GLY A 138 5.61 0.94 8.92
CA GLY A 138 5.88 2.34 9.25
C GLY A 138 6.97 2.96 8.36
N MET A 139 8.04 2.21 8.04
CA MET A 139 9.06 2.65 7.08
C MET A 139 8.52 2.80 5.66
N PHE A 140 7.60 1.93 5.22
CA PHE A 140 6.89 2.10 3.95
C PHE A 140 6.13 3.43 3.92
N SER A 141 5.32 3.72 4.95
CA SER A 141 4.57 4.98 5.03
C SER A 141 5.50 6.20 5.12
N LEU A 142 6.65 6.09 5.82
CA LEU A 142 7.68 7.14 5.88
C LEU A 142 8.30 7.37 4.50
N GLY A 143 8.56 6.31 3.74
CA GLY A 143 9.00 6.39 2.35
C GLY A 143 7.96 7.07 1.47
N GLY A 144 6.69 6.73 1.66
CA GLY A 144 5.56 7.38 0.98
C GLY A 144 5.50 8.88 1.25
N MET A 145 5.64 9.29 2.50
CA MET A 145 5.73 10.71 2.87
C MET A 145 6.92 11.38 2.18
N ALA A 146 8.11 10.79 2.26
CA ALA A 146 9.32 11.37 1.69
C ALA A 146 9.23 11.48 0.15
N GLY A 147 8.68 10.47 -0.54
CA GLY A 147 8.45 10.48 -1.97
C GLY A 147 7.45 11.55 -2.40
N ALA A 148 6.37 11.72 -1.64
CA ALA A 148 5.36 12.73 -1.93
C ALA A 148 5.89 14.17 -1.71
N LEU A 149 6.55 14.41 -0.59
CA LEU A 149 7.16 15.73 -0.29
C LEU A 149 8.28 16.06 -1.28
N GLY A 150 9.15 15.08 -1.58
CA GLY A 150 10.22 15.24 -2.56
C GLY A 150 9.69 15.50 -3.95
N GLY A 151 8.68 14.75 -4.39
CA GLY A 151 8.01 14.95 -5.67
C GLY A 151 7.34 16.32 -5.78
N GLY A 152 6.60 16.72 -4.74
CA GLY A 152 6.00 18.06 -4.67
C GLY A 152 7.05 19.18 -4.75
N ALA A 153 8.17 19.05 -4.02
CA ALA A 153 9.26 20.04 -4.04
C ALA A 153 9.93 20.13 -5.42
N VAL A 154 10.19 19.00 -6.07
CA VAL A 154 10.77 18.97 -7.43
C VAL A 154 9.86 19.60 -8.46
N LEU A 155 8.55 19.33 -8.39
CA LEU A 155 7.56 19.94 -9.25
C LEU A 155 7.43 21.45 -8.98
N ALA A 156 7.48 21.89 -7.71
CA ALA A 156 7.47 23.29 -7.32
C ALA A 156 8.70 24.06 -7.86
N ALA A 157 9.85 23.39 -7.93
CA ALA A 157 11.06 23.92 -8.53
C ALA A 157 11.04 23.99 -10.06
N GLY A 158 9.93 23.58 -10.71
CA GLY A 158 9.77 23.59 -12.16
C GLY A 158 10.58 22.53 -12.92
N LEU A 159 11.10 21.52 -12.22
CA LEU A 159 11.82 20.42 -12.86
C LEU A 159 10.85 19.53 -13.65
N SER A 160 11.32 19.08 -14.80
CA SER A 160 10.51 18.20 -15.67
C SER A 160 10.14 16.90 -14.97
N PRO A 161 8.87 16.44 -15.07
CA PRO A 161 8.44 15.14 -14.57
C PRO A 161 9.28 13.96 -15.06
N HIS A 162 9.76 13.99 -16.31
CA HIS A 162 10.64 12.98 -16.87
C HIS A 162 11.97 12.86 -16.10
N TRP A 163 12.60 14.00 -15.76
CA TRP A 163 13.85 14.00 -15.00
C TRP A 163 13.64 13.56 -13.56
N HIS A 164 12.51 13.95 -12.95
CA HIS A 164 12.18 13.48 -11.62
C HIS A 164 11.98 11.96 -11.57
N LEU A 165 11.12 11.42 -12.45
CA LEU A 165 10.85 9.98 -12.52
C LEU A 165 12.15 9.18 -12.79
N SER A 166 12.98 9.64 -13.72
CA SER A 166 14.25 8.97 -14.05
C SER A 166 15.26 9.07 -12.90
N GLY A 167 15.36 10.23 -12.25
CA GLY A 167 16.24 10.43 -11.10
C GLY A 167 15.85 9.53 -9.92
N VAL A 168 14.56 9.45 -9.60
CA VAL A 168 14.04 8.56 -8.57
C VAL A 168 14.26 7.10 -8.95
N ALA A 169 14.03 6.73 -10.22
CA ALA A 169 14.27 5.37 -10.71
C ALA A 169 15.72 4.94 -10.45
N VAL A 170 16.69 5.77 -10.80
CA VAL A 170 18.11 5.49 -10.57
C VAL A 170 18.44 5.47 -9.09
N ALA A 171 18.03 6.49 -8.32
CA ALA A 171 18.34 6.58 -6.90
C ALA A 171 17.78 5.40 -6.10
N MET A 172 16.52 5.01 -6.36
CA MET A 172 15.89 3.90 -5.67
C MET A 172 16.43 2.54 -6.14
N ALA A 173 16.72 2.36 -7.43
CA ALA A 173 17.36 1.15 -7.93
C ALA A 173 18.73 0.91 -7.27
N LEU A 174 19.55 1.95 -7.15
CA LEU A 174 20.85 1.88 -6.48
C LEU A 174 20.68 1.60 -4.98
N SER A 175 19.79 2.32 -4.30
CA SER A 175 19.54 2.17 -2.86
C SER A 175 19.01 0.76 -2.51
N ILE A 176 18.03 0.27 -3.26
CA ILE A 176 17.43 -1.06 -3.07
C ILE A 176 18.46 -2.16 -3.43
N GLY A 177 19.17 -2.01 -4.55
CA GLY A 177 20.21 -2.95 -4.96
C GLY A 177 21.34 -3.04 -3.95
N LEU A 178 21.78 -1.91 -3.39
CA LEU A 178 22.79 -1.87 -2.33
C LEU A 178 22.24 -2.49 -1.02
N ALA A 179 21.06 -2.09 -0.58
CA ALA A 179 20.44 -2.63 0.63
C ALA A 179 20.26 -4.16 0.53
N ALA A 180 19.91 -4.69 -0.64
CA ALA A 180 19.77 -6.13 -0.84
C ALA A 180 21.05 -6.91 -0.52
N ARG A 181 22.24 -6.32 -0.66
CA ARG A 181 23.51 -6.98 -0.33
C ARG A 181 23.64 -7.30 1.17
N PHE A 182 22.96 -6.54 2.02
CA PHE A 182 23.00 -6.67 3.47
C PHE A 182 21.81 -7.45 4.05
N MET A 183 20.84 -7.86 3.23
CA MET A 183 19.76 -8.75 3.63
C MET A 183 20.32 -10.12 4.07
N LEU A 184 19.56 -10.86 4.88
CA LEU A 184 19.95 -12.18 5.35
C LEU A 184 20.18 -13.14 4.18
N PRO A 185 21.28 -13.90 4.16
CA PRO A 185 21.52 -14.92 3.17
C PRO A 185 20.64 -16.15 3.49
N MET A 186 19.34 -16.03 3.22
CA MET A 186 18.44 -17.16 3.37
C MET A 186 18.66 -18.14 2.21
N PRO A 187 18.99 -19.42 2.49
CA PRO A 187 19.12 -20.41 1.44
C PRO A 187 17.78 -20.60 0.73
N ALA A 188 17.85 -20.83 -0.58
CA ALA A 188 16.69 -21.26 -1.33
C ALA A 188 16.15 -22.56 -0.69
N LYS A 189 14.98 -22.48 -0.05
CA LYS A 189 14.23 -23.66 0.40
C LYS A 189 13.29 -24.05 -0.73
N ALA A 190 13.23 -25.35 -1.02
CA ALA A 190 12.13 -25.84 -1.86
C ALA A 190 10.82 -25.27 -1.33
N ALA A 191 10.07 -24.59 -2.20
CA ALA A 191 8.79 -24.02 -1.80
C ALA A 191 7.97 -25.12 -1.14
N ALA A 192 7.61 -24.92 0.13
CA ALA A 192 6.62 -25.79 0.75
C ALA A 192 5.41 -25.81 -0.19
N PRO A 193 4.76 -26.97 -0.39
CA PRO A 193 3.56 -27.01 -1.21
C PRO A 193 2.62 -25.94 -0.70
N THR A 194 2.39 -24.91 -1.49
CA THR A 194 1.30 -23.97 -1.21
C THR A 194 0.07 -24.82 -1.09
N PRO A 195 -0.74 -24.72 -0.02
CA PRO A 195 -2.00 -25.45 0.03
C PRO A 195 -2.73 -25.17 -1.26
N SER A 196 -2.92 -26.21 -2.06
CA SER A 196 -3.55 -26.14 -3.36
C SER A 196 -5.03 -25.79 -3.15
N GLY A 197 -5.40 -24.57 -3.47
CA GLY A 197 -6.77 -24.13 -3.51
C GLY A 197 -6.93 -22.72 -2.95
N PHE A 198 -7.30 -21.79 -3.82
CA PHE A 198 -7.90 -20.53 -3.42
C PHE A 198 -9.27 -20.85 -2.83
N HIS A 199 -9.32 -21.02 -1.52
CA HIS A 199 -10.59 -21.20 -0.83
C HIS A 199 -11.14 -19.84 -0.46
N LEU A 200 -12.24 -19.45 -1.05
CA LEU A 200 -12.99 -18.28 -0.61
C LEU A 200 -13.33 -18.46 0.88
N PRO A 201 -13.05 -17.44 1.71
CA PRO A 201 -13.36 -17.50 3.12
C PRO A 201 -14.87 -17.69 3.34
N ARG A 202 -15.25 -18.46 4.36
CA ARG A 202 -16.64 -18.74 4.74
C ARG A 202 -16.89 -18.33 6.19
N GLY A 203 -18.16 -18.09 6.55
CA GLY A 203 -18.54 -17.73 7.92
C GLY A 203 -17.84 -16.46 8.38
N VAL A 204 -17.31 -16.46 9.58
CA VAL A 204 -16.62 -15.31 10.20
C VAL A 204 -15.41 -14.84 9.38
N LEU A 205 -14.67 -15.77 8.75
CA LEU A 205 -13.55 -15.40 7.88
C LEU A 205 -14.00 -14.61 6.64
N ALA A 206 -15.20 -14.89 6.09
CA ALA A 206 -15.74 -14.10 4.98
C ALA A 206 -16.06 -12.67 5.42
N VAL A 207 -16.60 -12.50 6.62
CA VAL A 207 -16.86 -11.18 7.21
C VAL A 207 -15.54 -10.42 7.41
N LEU A 208 -14.56 -11.04 8.09
CA LEU A 208 -13.25 -10.43 8.31
C LEU A 208 -12.52 -10.10 7.01
N GLY A 209 -12.61 -10.98 6.01
CA GLY A 209 -12.06 -10.75 4.67
C GLY A 209 -12.73 -9.60 3.94
N GLY A 210 -14.06 -9.51 4.00
CA GLY A 210 -14.82 -8.38 3.47
C GLY A 210 -14.45 -7.06 4.14
N LEU A 211 -14.36 -7.04 5.47
CA LEU A 211 -13.94 -5.85 6.22
C LEU A 211 -12.51 -5.43 5.91
N ALA A 212 -11.59 -6.39 5.78
CA ALA A 212 -10.22 -6.10 5.37
C ALA A 212 -10.15 -5.57 3.92
N ALA A 213 -10.99 -6.08 3.02
CA ALA A 213 -11.13 -5.56 1.67
C ALA A 213 -11.62 -4.10 1.69
N LEU A 214 -12.66 -3.77 2.46
CA LEU A 214 -13.14 -2.38 2.60
C LEU A 214 -12.04 -1.45 3.12
N GLY A 215 -11.27 -1.89 4.12
CA GLY A 215 -10.14 -1.13 4.65
C GLY A 215 -9.05 -0.88 3.61
N LEU A 216 -8.64 -1.92 2.86
CA LEU A 216 -7.62 -1.79 1.83
C LEU A 216 -8.09 -1.00 0.60
N ILE A 217 -9.36 -1.12 0.20
CA ILE A 217 -9.92 -0.27 -0.87
C ILE A 217 -9.89 1.18 -0.44
N ALA A 218 -10.31 1.49 0.80
CA ALA A 218 -10.31 2.85 1.31
C ALA A 218 -8.89 3.43 1.43
N GLU A 219 -7.92 2.65 1.93
CA GLU A 219 -6.51 3.06 2.00
C GLU A 219 -5.95 3.29 0.58
N GLY A 220 -6.19 2.37 -0.35
CA GLY A 220 -5.77 2.48 -1.74
C GLY A 220 -6.41 3.66 -2.45
N ALA A 221 -7.68 3.96 -2.18
CA ALA A 221 -8.36 5.11 -2.73
C ALA A 221 -7.64 6.43 -2.42
N ILE A 222 -7.11 6.58 -1.20
CA ILE A 222 -6.36 7.78 -0.83
C ILE A 222 -5.00 7.81 -1.54
N TYR A 223 -4.28 6.69 -1.59
CA TYR A 223 -3.00 6.62 -2.31
C TYR A 223 -3.13 6.95 -3.81
N ASP A 224 -4.18 6.48 -4.44
CA ASP A 224 -4.35 6.59 -5.90
C ASP A 224 -5.05 7.89 -6.33
N TRP A 225 -5.93 8.44 -5.51
CA TRP A 225 -6.83 9.51 -5.94
C TRP A 225 -6.68 10.83 -5.17
N SER A 226 -6.00 10.86 -4.01
CA SER A 226 -5.92 12.07 -3.18
C SER A 226 -5.20 13.25 -3.87
N VAL A 227 -4.12 12.97 -4.61
CA VAL A 227 -3.39 14.00 -5.36
C VAL A 227 -4.24 14.55 -6.50
N LEU A 228 -4.91 13.64 -7.23
CA LEU A 228 -5.81 14.03 -8.32
C LEU A 228 -7.00 14.82 -7.78
N TYR A 229 -7.56 14.43 -6.64
CA TYR A 229 -8.66 15.12 -5.97
C TYR A 229 -8.30 16.57 -5.60
N LEU A 230 -7.17 16.79 -4.91
CA LEU A 230 -6.74 18.14 -4.59
C LEU A 230 -6.48 18.97 -5.84
N HIS A 231 -5.93 18.35 -6.88
CA HIS A 231 -5.60 19.05 -8.12
C HIS A 231 -6.85 19.43 -8.93
N GLN A 232 -7.80 18.51 -9.08
CA GLN A 232 -8.96 18.72 -9.95
C GLN A 232 -10.15 19.35 -9.25
N GLU A 233 -10.51 18.86 -8.04
CA GLU A 233 -11.73 19.30 -7.35
C GLU A 233 -11.48 20.57 -6.51
N LEU A 234 -10.28 20.72 -5.91
CA LEU A 234 -9.93 21.89 -5.11
C LEU A 234 -9.03 22.90 -5.87
N GLY A 235 -8.70 22.65 -7.14
CA GLY A 235 -7.93 23.57 -7.98
C GLY A 235 -6.48 23.79 -7.51
N SER A 236 -5.94 22.92 -6.63
CA SER A 236 -4.59 23.09 -6.12
C SER A 236 -3.54 22.84 -7.19
N PRO A 237 -2.46 23.66 -7.27
CA PRO A 237 -1.32 23.32 -8.10
C PRO A 237 -0.78 21.92 -7.74
N GLN A 238 -0.30 21.16 -8.73
CA GLN A 238 0.16 19.78 -8.50
C GLN A 238 1.22 19.65 -7.39
N PRO A 239 2.19 20.58 -7.22
CA PRO A 239 3.11 20.56 -6.08
C PRO A 239 2.41 20.57 -4.73
N GLN A 240 1.37 21.37 -4.56
CA GLN A 240 0.57 21.42 -3.34
C GLN A 240 -0.31 20.17 -3.20
N ALA A 241 -0.89 19.71 -4.31
CA ALA A 241 -1.72 18.51 -4.33
C ALA A 241 -0.95 17.27 -3.86
N ALA A 242 0.35 17.17 -4.14
CA ALA A 242 1.23 16.09 -3.65
C ALA A 242 1.24 15.98 -2.11
N LEU A 243 0.98 17.09 -1.40
CA LEU A 243 0.89 17.08 0.07
C LEU A 243 -0.29 16.25 0.59
N ALA A 244 -1.33 15.98 -0.22
CA ALA A 244 -2.43 15.09 0.19
C ALA A 244 -1.92 13.67 0.47
N TYR A 245 -1.15 13.12 -0.44
CA TYR A 245 -0.48 11.84 -0.24
C TYR A 245 0.51 11.91 0.93
N GLY A 246 1.29 12.99 1.02
CA GLY A 246 2.28 13.21 2.06
C GLY A 246 1.68 13.25 3.47
N SER A 247 0.59 14.02 3.67
CA SER A 247 -0.07 14.17 4.96
C SER A 247 -0.72 12.86 5.43
N PHE A 248 -1.41 12.15 4.53
CA PHE A 248 -1.93 10.82 4.78
C PHE A 248 -0.85 9.83 5.21
N SER A 249 0.24 9.75 4.43
CA SER A 249 1.35 8.81 4.69
C SER A 249 2.11 9.15 5.97
N ALA A 250 2.35 10.43 6.25
CA ALA A 250 3.02 10.87 7.47
C ALA A 250 2.22 10.49 8.72
N ALA A 251 0.93 10.80 8.71
CA ALA A 251 0.04 10.50 9.83
C ALA A 251 -0.12 8.98 10.03
N MET A 252 -0.23 8.23 8.94
CA MET A 252 -0.27 6.76 8.98
C MET A 252 1.04 6.18 9.52
N ALA A 253 2.20 6.69 9.11
CA ALA A 253 3.49 6.26 9.66
C ALA A 253 3.56 6.46 11.17
N ALA A 254 3.21 7.66 11.65
CA ALA A 254 3.18 7.98 13.07
C ALA A 254 2.25 7.04 13.86
N ALA A 255 1.03 6.80 13.33
CA ALA A 255 0.06 5.91 13.95
C ALA A 255 0.51 4.44 13.94
N ARG A 256 1.20 3.98 12.89
CA ARG A 256 1.76 2.61 12.81
C ARG A 256 2.91 2.40 13.78
N PHE A 257 3.79 3.38 13.97
CA PHE A 257 4.86 3.29 14.99
C PHE A 257 4.31 3.25 16.43
N GLY A 258 3.17 3.91 16.69
CA GLY A 258 2.48 3.84 17.98
C GLY A 258 1.45 2.72 18.11
N GLY A 259 1.14 2.02 17.03
CA GLY A 259 0.01 1.08 16.93
C GLY A 259 0.07 -0.10 17.89
N ASP A 260 1.26 -0.64 18.13
CA ASP A 260 1.45 -1.77 19.04
C ASP A 260 1.11 -1.39 20.49
N ALA A 261 1.49 -0.17 20.93
CA ALA A 261 1.15 0.33 22.24
C ALA A 261 -0.37 0.56 22.41
N LEU A 262 -1.05 1.02 21.37
CA LEU A 262 -2.51 1.20 21.35
C LEU A 262 -3.22 -0.16 21.43
N ARG A 263 -2.79 -1.14 20.64
CA ARG A 263 -3.37 -2.49 20.64
C ARG A 263 -3.14 -3.26 21.94
N ALA A 264 -2.10 -2.91 22.68
CA ALA A 264 -1.85 -3.48 24.01
C ALA A 264 -2.76 -2.90 25.09
N ARG A 265 -3.33 -1.71 24.87
CA ARG A 265 -4.15 -0.98 25.88
C ARG A 265 -5.64 -1.08 25.65
N PHE A 266 -6.09 -1.22 24.41
CA PHE A 266 -7.50 -1.16 24.05
C PHE A 266 -7.97 -2.47 23.42
N ALA A 267 -9.22 -2.84 23.71
CA ALA A 267 -9.87 -3.97 23.07
C ALA A 267 -9.92 -3.77 21.54
N PRO A 268 -9.66 -4.81 20.74
CA PRO A 268 -9.61 -4.71 19.28
C PRO A 268 -10.87 -4.11 18.66
N ALA A 269 -12.08 -4.49 19.13
CA ALA A 269 -13.33 -3.92 18.63
C ALA A 269 -13.47 -2.42 18.93
N LEU A 270 -13.07 -1.97 20.12
CA LEU A 270 -13.12 -0.56 20.49
C LEU A 270 -12.14 0.25 19.63
N LEU A 271 -10.92 -0.26 19.47
CA LEU A 271 -9.89 0.40 18.67
C LEU A 271 -10.30 0.45 17.19
N LEU A 272 -10.83 -0.64 16.63
CA LEU A 272 -11.33 -0.66 15.25
C LEU A 272 -12.47 0.34 15.05
N ARG A 273 -13.45 0.37 15.97
CA ARG A 273 -14.57 1.31 15.89
C ARG A 273 -14.10 2.76 15.95
N GLY A 274 -13.27 3.11 16.94
CA GLY A 274 -12.76 4.48 17.09
C GLY A 274 -11.90 4.92 15.89
N SER A 275 -11.03 4.06 15.41
CA SER A 275 -10.20 4.29 14.22
C SER A 275 -11.06 4.51 12.97
N ALA A 276 -12.06 3.66 12.74
CA ALA A 276 -12.95 3.77 11.59
C ALA A 276 -13.85 5.03 11.65
N LEU A 277 -14.38 5.39 12.83
CA LEU A 277 -15.15 6.62 13.01
C LEU A 277 -14.29 7.87 12.78
N LEU A 278 -13.04 7.87 13.25
CA LEU A 278 -12.08 8.93 12.95
C LEU A 278 -11.84 9.05 11.44
N ALA A 279 -11.62 7.94 10.75
CA ALA A 279 -11.44 7.93 9.30
C ALA A 279 -12.68 8.48 8.57
N ALA A 280 -13.88 8.07 8.98
CA ALA A 280 -15.15 8.57 8.41
C ALA A 280 -15.30 10.08 8.60
N ALA A 281 -15.13 10.58 9.83
CA ALA A 281 -15.25 12.01 10.13
C ALA A 281 -14.20 12.84 9.39
N ALA A 282 -12.95 12.36 9.35
CA ALA A 282 -11.86 13.00 8.62
C ALA A 282 -12.12 13.03 7.10
N MET A 283 -12.65 11.94 6.53
CA MET A 283 -13.00 11.93 5.11
C MET A 283 -14.18 12.83 4.79
N VAL A 284 -15.18 12.93 5.67
CA VAL A 284 -16.26 13.91 5.53
C VAL A 284 -15.68 15.33 5.50
N LEU A 285 -14.72 15.66 6.37
CA LEU A 285 -14.03 16.95 6.33
C LEU A 285 -13.36 17.20 4.98
N VAL A 286 -12.66 16.19 4.42
CA VAL A 286 -12.04 16.30 3.07
C VAL A 286 -13.07 16.65 2.01
N LEU A 287 -14.20 15.94 2.01
CA LEU A 287 -15.21 16.06 0.94
C LEU A 287 -16.09 17.30 1.07
N TRP A 288 -16.15 17.90 2.26
CA TRP A 288 -16.98 19.08 2.54
C TRP A 288 -16.23 20.41 2.41
N THR A 289 -14.90 20.38 2.52
CA THR A 289 -14.12 21.61 2.50
C THR A 289 -13.66 22.01 1.12
N ASP A 290 -13.74 23.33 0.83
CA ASP A 290 -13.12 23.92 -0.36
C ASP A 290 -11.69 24.42 -0.06
N THR A 291 -11.21 24.25 1.18
CA THR A 291 -9.93 24.76 1.62
C THR A 291 -8.86 23.64 1.57
N PRO A 292 -7.84 23.71 0.69
CA PRO A 292 -6.84 22.66 0.54
C PRO A 292 -6.15 22.28 1.83
N TRP A 293 -5.82 23.25 2.72
CA TRP A 293 -5.16 22.97 3.99
C TRP A 293 -6.02 22.17 4.98
N LEU A 294 -7.34 22.41 5.00
CA LEU A 294 -8.25 21.59 5.80
C LEU A 294 -8.41 20.19 5.22
N ALA A 295 -8.40 20.06 3.89
CA ALA A 295 -8.38 18.75 3.24
C ALA A 295 -7.12 17.95 3.60
N LEU A 296 -5.94 18.60 3.70
CA LEU A 296 -4.70 17.94 4.15
C LEU A 296 -4.82 17.42 5.59
N LEU A 297 -5.43 18.18 6.49
CA LEU A 297 -5.72 17.72 7.85
C LEU A 297 -6.71 16.55 7.85
N GLY A 298 -7.71 16.59 6.99
CA GLY A 298 -8.64 15.48 6.78
C GLY A 298 -7.90 14.22 6.30
N PHE A 299 -7.04 14.32 5.28
CA PHE A 299 -6.23 13.18 4.80
C PHE A 299 -5.30 12.63 5.89
N ALA A 300 -4.71 13.49 6.72
CA ALA A 300 -3.93 13.05 7.88
C ALA A 300 -4.81 12.25 8.86
N GLY A 301 -6.02 12.75 9.18
CA GLY A 301 -6.99 12.05 10.02
C GLY A 301 -7.40 10.69 9.47
N VAL A 302 -7.62 10.60 8.14
CA VAL A 302 -7.89 9.32 7.45
C VAL A 302 -6.71 8.36 7.61
N GLY A 303 -5.47 8.87 7.49
CA GLY A 303 -4.24 8.08 7.68
C GLY A 303 -4.13 7.49 9.09
N VAL A 304 -4.40 8.28 10.13
CA VAL A 304 -4.48 7.78 11.52
C VAL A 304 -5.58 6.73 11.66
N GLY A 305 -6.75 7.00 11.08
CA GLY A 305 -7.91 6.13 11.20
C GLY A 305 -7.70 4.76 10.56
N PHE A 306 -7.11 4.67 9.38
CA PHE A 306 -6.89 3.38 8.70
C PHE A 306 -5.61 2.65 9.16
N ALA A 307 -4.68 3.27 9.86
CA ALA A 307 -3.38 2.70 10.20
C ALA A 307 -3.45 1.32 10.89
N ASN A 308 -4.43 1.10 11.75
CA ASN A 308 -4.58 -0.12 12.55
C ASN A 308 -5.68 -1.08 12.05
N VAL A 309 -6.47 -0.70 11.05
CA VAL A 309 -7.63 -1.50 10.59
C VAL A 309 -7.20 -2.88 10.11
N VAL A 310 -6.28 -2.94 9.15
CA VAL A 310 -5.80 -4.21 8.58
C VAL A 310 -5.06 -5.07 9.63
N PRO A 311 -4.13 -4.53 10.43
CA PRO A 311 -3.50 -5.29 11.51
C PRO A 311 -4.47 -5.90 12.52
N ILE A 312 -5.52 -5.18 12.91
CA ILE A 312 -6.54 -5.69 13.82
C ILE A 312 -7.32 -6.86 13.20
N LEU A 313 -7.76 -6.71 11.95
CA LEU A 313 -8.55 -7.74 11.25
C LEU A 313 -7.73 -9.00 10.97
N PHE A 314 -6.45 -8.86 10.62
CA PHE A 314 -5.55 -10.01 10.45
C PHE A 314 -5.29 -10.72 11.78
N ALA A 315 -5.09 -9.98 12.87
CA ALA A 315 -4.96 -10.58 14.19
C ALA A 315 -6.24 -11.29 14.65
N ALA A 316 -7.42 -10.76 14.31
CA ALA A 316 -8.70 -11.41 14.57
C ALA A 316 -8.83 -12.72 13.78
N SER A 317 -8.45 -12.72 12.48
CA SER A 317 -8.52 -13.92 11.64
C SER A 317 -7.62 -15.07 12.11
N ALA A 318 -6.51 -14.74 12.75
CA ALA A 318 -5.60 -15.73 13.35
C ALA A 318 -6.17 -16.41 14.61
N ARG A 319 -7.22 -15.84 15.22
CA ARG A 319 -7.83 -16.29 16.47
C ARG A 319 -9.19 -16.97 16.29
N VAL A 320 -9.63 -17.18 15.05
CA VAL A 320 -10.92 -17.85 14.79
C VAL A 320 -10.86 -19.31 15.24
N PRO A 321 -11.78 -19.75 16.16
CA PRO A 321 -11.76 -21.11 16.70
C PRO A 321 -11.88 -22.19 15.60
N GLY A 322 -11.13 -23.28 15.74
CA GLY A 322 -11.16 -24.41 14.82
C GLY A 322 -10.42 -24.22 13.50
N ILE A 323 -9.72 -23.08 13.32
CA ILE A 323 -8.96 -22.78 12.09
C ILE A 323 -7.51 -22.50 12.45
N ALA A 324 -6.57 -23.08 11.70
CA ALA A 324 -5.17 -22.78 11.90
C ALA A 324 -4.88 -21.29 11.64
N PRO A 325 -4.11 -20.58 12.49
CA PRO A 325 -3.86 -19.14 12.36
C PRO A 325 -3.39 -18.73 10.97
N ALA A 326 -2.43 -19.47 10.39
CA ALA A 326 -1.94 -19.19 9.04
C ALA A 326 -3.02 -19.30 7.95
N GLN A 327 -3.96 -20.24 8.10
CA GLN A 327 -5.07 -20.43 7.18
C GLN A 327 -6.06 -19.26 7.27
N GLY A 328 -6.38 -18.79 8.49
CA GLY A 328 -7.25 -17.63 8.72
C GLY A 328 -6.67 -16.37 8.09
N ILE A 329 -5.40 -16.07 8.37
CA ILE A 329 -4.69 -14.92 7.79
C ILE A 329 -4.68 -14.99 6.26
N THR A 330 -4.34 -16.15 5.68
CA THR A 330 -4.28 -16.32 4.22
C THR A 330 -5.63 -16.08 3.56
N ALA A 331 -6.71 -16.61 4.14
CA ALA A 331 -8.06 -16.44 3.59
C ALA A 331 -8.51 -14.97 3.61
N VAL A 332 -8.27 -14.26 4.72
CA VAL A 332 -8.61 -12.83 4.87
C VAL A 332 -7.74 -11.97 3.96
N SER A 333 -6.44 -12.25 3.87
CA SER A 333 -5.52 -11.53 2.97
C SER A 333 -5.95 -11.67 1.50
N ALA A 334 -6.33 -12.88 1.07
CA ALA A 334 -6.77 -13.12 -0.30
C ALA A 334 -8.01 -12.28 -0.66
N ALA A 335 -9.01 -12.22 0.23
CA ALA A 335 -10.19 -11.39 0.04
C ALA A 335 -9.83 -9.89 0.03
N ALA A 336 -8.95 -9.46 0.93
CA ALA A 336 -8.49 -8.08 1.03
C ALA A 336 -7.76 -7.63 -0.24
N TYR A 337 -6.89 -8.44 -0.81
CA TYR A 337 -6.18 -8.14 -2.06
C TYR A 337 -7.12 -8.07 -3.27
N LEU A 338 -8.12 -8.94 -3.36
CA LEU A 338 -9.14 -8.85 -4.42
C LEU A 338 -9.92 -7.53 -4.34
N GLY A 339 -10.28 -7.11 -3.11
CA GLY A 339 -10.90 -5.81 -2.89
C GLY A 339 -9.97 -4.66 -3.33
N PHE A 340 -8.74 -4.66 -2.87
CA PHE A 340 -7.75 -3.64 -3.23
C PHE A 340 -7.59 -3.50 -4.75
N MET A 341 -7.57 -4.60 -5.49
CA MET A 341 -7.48 -4.60 -6.95
C MET A 341 -8.72 -4.01 -7.62
N ALA A 342 -9.91 -4.25 -7.07
CA ALA A 342 -11.17 -3.75 -7.61
C ALA A 342 -11.43 -2.26 -7.28
N GLY A 343 -10.78 -1.73 -6.24
CA GLY A 343 -10.97 -0.37 -5.74
C GLY A 343 -10.73 0.72 -6.80
N PRO A 344 -9.53 0.83 -7.37
CA PRO A 344 -9.19 1.90 -8.30
C PRO A 344 -10.13 1.98 -9.53
N PRO A 345 -10.45 0.88 -10.24
CA PRO A 345 -11.39 0.95 -11.35
C PRO A 345 -12.81 1.31 -10.91
N ALA A 346 -13.27 0.81 -9.75
CA ALA A 346 -14.60 1.16 -9.25
C ALA A 346 -14.71 2.66 -8.97
N ILE A 347 -13.70 3.26 -8.32
CA ILE A 347 -13.64 4.70 -8.06
C ILE A 347 -13.51 5.47 -9.38
N GLY A 348 -12.65 5.04 -10.30
CA GLY A 348 -12.48 5.70 -11.59
C GLY A 348 -13.76 5.72 -12.44
N PHE A 349 -14.48 4.59 -12.50
CA PHE A 349 -15.77 4.53 -13.20
C PHE A 349 -16.83 5.40 -12.53
N LEU A 350 -16.89 5.40 -11.20
CA LEU A 350 -17.83 6.24 -10.47
C LEU A 350 -17.50 7.72 -10.65
N ALA A 351 -16.23 8.10 -10.61
CA ALA A 351 -15.77 9.47 -10.82
C ALA A 351 -16.13 9.98 -12.23
N ARG A 352 -16.00 9.12 -13.26
CA ARG A 352 -16.35 9.47 -14.63
C ARG A 352 -17.83 9.80 -14.81
N VAL A 353 -18.73 9.06 -14.14
CA VAL A 353 -20.18 9.24 -14.28
C VAL A 353 -20.76 10.26 -13.28
N SER A 354 -19.96 10.71 -12.33
CA SER A 354 -20.38 11.69 -11.30
C SER A 354 -19.31 12.76 -11.09
N SER A 355 -18.54 12.65 -10.01
CA SER A 355 -17.36 13.44 -9.68
C SER A 355 -16.40 12.65 -8.81
N LEU A 356 -15.16 13.09 -8.72
CA LEU A 356 -14.19 12.44 -7.84
C LEU A 356 -14.58 12.60 -6.35
N THR A 357 -15.24 13.73 -6.01
CA THR A 357 -15.82 13.96 -4.66
C THR A 357 -16.84 12.88 -4.29
N LEU A 358 -17.82 12.61 -5.16
CA LEU A 358 -18.81 11.56 -4.91
C LEU A 358 -18.18 10.17 -4.91
N ALA A 359 -17.25 9.90 -5.82
CA ALA A 359 -16.55 8.62 -5.88
C ALA A 359 -15.76 8.33 -4.60
N LEU A 360 -15.06 9.32 -4.05
CA LEU A 360 -14.35 9.19 -2.78
C LEU A 360 -15.29 9.13 -1.55
N GLY A 361 -16.57 9.49 -1.71
CA GLY A 361 -17.60 9.30 -0.68
C GLY A 361 -17.75 7.83 -0.25
N VAL A 362 -17.37 6.87 -1.11
CA VAL A 362 -17.37 5.43 -0.75
C VAL A 362 -16.42 5.13 0.43
N VAL A 363 -15.37 5.93 0.63
CA VAL A 363 -14.43 5.78 1.76
C VAL A 363 -15.15 6.03 3.08
N VAL A 364 -16.05 7.03 3.14
CA VAL A 364 -16.90 7.31 4.31
C VAL A 364 -17.80 6.10 4.59
N PHE A 365 -18.46 5.59 3.56
CA PHE A 365 -19.33 4.43 3.67
C PHE A 365 -18.58 3.20 4.19
N PHE A 366 -17.39 2.92 3.66
CA PHE A 366 -16.55 1.79 4.08
C PHE A 366 -16.07 1.96 5.53
N ALA A 367 -15.65 3.16 5.91
CA ALA A 367 -15.27 3.45 7.28
C ALA A 367 -16.44 3.27 8.26
N LEU A 368 -17.65 3.71 7.91
CA LEU A 368 -18.85 3.50 8.74
C LEU A 368 -19.22 2.01 8.82
N ALA A 369 -19.10 1.26 7.72
CA ALA A 369 -19.35 -0.18 7.72
C ALA A 369 -18.34 -0.92 8.63
N LEU A 370 -17.05 -0.52 8.61
CA LEU A 370 -16.02 -1.02 9.52
C LEU A 370 -16.38 -0.72 10.98
N ALA A 371 -16.81 0.52 11.30
CA ALA A 371 -17.20 0.91 12.64
C ALA A 371 -18.41 0.12 13.16
N ALA A 372 -19.43 -0.06 12.32
CA ALA A 372 -20.64 -0.84 12.66
C ALA A 372 -20.32 -2.33 12.87
N SER A 373 -19.36 -2.85 12.13
CA SER A 373 -18.94 -4.26 12.16
C SER A 373 -17.77 -4.53 13.11
N ALA A 374 -17.36 -3.57 13.92
CA ALA A 374 -16.16 -3.67 14.77
C ALA A 374 -16.21 -4.84 15.77
N ARG A 375 -17.40 -5.31 16.17
CA ARG A 375 -17.59 -6.48 17.04
C ARG A 375 -16.89 -7.76 16.52
N TYR A 376 -16.74 -7.88 15.21
CA TYR A 376 -16.07 -9.04 14.61
C TYR A 376 -14.55 -9.05 14.80
N ALA A 377 -13.96 -7.96 15.29
CA ALA A 377 -12.54 -7.91 15.65
C ALA A 377 -12.23 -8.66 16.96
N ASP A 378 -13.24 -8.93 17.78
CA ASP A 378 -13.14 -9.76 19.00
C ASP A 378 -13.91 -11.09 18.76
N PRO A 379 -13.35 -12.06 17.99
CA PRO A 379 -14.01 -13.34 17.83
C PRO A 379 -13.96 -14.08 19.17
N HIS A 380 -15.13 -14.41 19.68
CA HIS A 380 -15.32 -15.23 20.89
C HIS A 380 -15.08 -16.68 20.62
#